data_5be399626a70de3b94e5abac84615c27
#
_entry.id   5be399626a70de3b94e5abac84615c27
#
_cell.length_a   1.000
_cell.length_b   1.000
_cell.length_c   1.000
_cell.angle_alpha   90.00
_cell.angle_beta   90.00
_cell.angle_gamma   90.00
#
_symmetry.space_group_name_H-M   'P 1'
#
loop_
_entity.id
_entity.type
_entity.pdbx_description
1 polymer ?
#
loop_
_entity_poly.entity_id
_entity_poly.type
_entity_poly.pdbx_seq_one_letter_code
_entity_poly.pdbx_strand_id
1 'polypeptide(L)' 'PLDLSYSAQGTYKGEEFFDAEQITKNKLYIYTREKNTGFDRRFLMKRVGEVWMIDAVHERLDGWQRVGL' A
#
# COMPACT_ATOMS: atom_id res chain seq x y z
N PRO A 1 -4.20 3.89 14.56
CA PRO A 1 -3.21 3.36 13.63
C PRO A 1 -3.85 2.69 12.43
N LEU A 2 -3.12 2.67 11.36
CA LEU A 2 -3.56 2.06 10.12
C LEU A 2 -3.48 0.54 10.22
N ASP A 3 -4.59 -0.13 9.94
CA ASP A 3 -4.61 -1.59 9.92
C ASP A 3 -4.63 -2.08 8.47
N LEU A 4 -3.46 -2.10 7.87
CA LEU A 4 -3.30 -2.55 6.50
C LEU A 4 -3.61 -4.05 6.37
N SER A 5 -3.31 -4.82 7.39
CA SER A 5 -3.55 -6.25 7.40
C SER A 5 -5.03 -6.58 7.20
N TYR A 6 -5.90 -5.85 7.87
CA TYR A 6 -7.33 -6.05 7.74
C TYR A 6 -7.82 -5.71 6.32
N SER A 7 -7.40 -4.56 5.80
CA SER A 7 -7.86 -4.11 4.48
C SER A 7 -7.30 -4.96 3.35
N ALA A 8 -6.16 -5.61 3.56
CA ALA A 8 -5.48 -6.38 2.52
C ALA A 8 -5.91 -7.85 2.48
N GLN A 9 -6.54 -8.38 3.52
CA GLN A 9 -6.79 -9.81 3.64
C GLN A 9 -7.55 -10.42 2.47
N GLY A 10 -8.51 -9.70 1.91
CA GLY A 10 -9.31 -10.23 0.82
C GLY A 10 -8.62 -10.17 -0.53
N THR A 11 -7.76 -9.17 -0.76
CA THR A 11 -7.19 -8.89 -2.07
C THR A 11 -5.69 -9.14 -2.13
N TYR A 12 -4.97 -8.79 -1.06
CA TYR A 12 -3.51 -8.82 -1.05
C TYR A 12 -2.97 -9.80 -0.02
N LYS A 13 -3.60 -10.93 0.07
CA LYS A 13 -3.18 -12.01 0.95
C LYS A 13 -1.77 -12.48 0.55
N GLY A 14 -0.89 -12.61 1.52
CA GLY A 14 0.49 -12.99 1.28
C GLY A 14 1.45 -11.83 1.13
N GLU A 15 0.96 -10.60 1.21
CA GLU A 15 1.82 -9.42 1.21
C GLU A 15 2.43 -9.20 2.59
N GLU A 16 3.68 -8.78 2.62
CA GLU A 16 4.35 -8.40 3.86
C GLU A 16 4.64 -6.91 3.84
N PHE A 17 4.24 -6.23 4.90
CA PHE A 17 4.60 -4.84 5.13
C PHE A 17 6.10 -4.76 5.43
N PHE A 18 6.81 -3.83 4.78
CA PHE A 18 8.22 -3.65 5.12
C PHE A 18 8.64 -2.19 5.32
N ASP A 19 7.84 -1.22 4.90
CA ASP A 19 8.23 0.18 5.06
C ASP A 19 7.01 1.09 4.89
N ALA A 20 7.15 2.32 5.40
CA ALA A 20 6.16 3.38 5.22
C ALA A 20 6.89 4.69 5.02
N GLU A 21 6.31 5.55 4.19
CA GLU A 21 6.89 6.87 3.91
C GLU A 21 5.80 7.92 4.03
N GLN A 22 5.96 8.84 4.99
CA GLN A 22 5.03 9.94 5.17
C GLN A 22 5.30 11.00 4.10
N ILE A 23 4.29 11.34 3.32
CA ILE A 23 4.41 12.36 2.26
C ILE A 23 3.92 13.70 2.79
N THR A 24 2.70 13.73 3.32
CA THR A 24 2.12 14.87 4.01
C THR A 24 1.39 14.33 5.23
N LYS A 25 0.83 15.22 6.06
CA LYS A 25 0.08 14.76 7.23
C LYS A 25 -1.14 13.92 6.86
N ASN A 26 -1.61 14.04 5.63
CA ASN A 26 -2.80 13.33 5.15
C ASN A 26 -2.50 12.30 4.07
N LYS A 27 -1.22 12.08 3.75
CA LYS A 27 -0.82 11.11 2.71
C LYS A 27 0.42 10.36 3.15
N LEU A 28 0.43 9.07 2.91
CA LEU A 28 1.63 8.24 3.11
C LEU A 28 1.61 7.08 2.14
N TYR A 29 2.81 6.54 1.89
CA TYR A 29 2.95 5.27 1.18
C TYR A 29 3.17 4.16 2.19
N ILE A 30 2.52 3.02 1.95
CA ILE A 30 2.78 1.77 2.66
C ILE A 30 3.41 0.83 1.65
N TYR A 31 4.58 0.29 1.95
CA TYR A 31 5.32 -0.59 1.07
C TYR A 31 5.17 -2.03 1.52
N THR A 32 4.81 -2.90 0.59
CA THR A 32 4.67 -4.33 0.84
C THR A 32 5.44 -5.12 -0.20
N ARG A 33 5.71 -6.39 0.11
CA ARG A 33 6.33 -7.34 -0.81
C ARG A 33 5.51 -8.61 -0.84
N GLU A 34 5.17 -9.06 -2.04
CA GLU A 34 4.44 -10.30 -2.20
C GLU A 34 5.41 -11.46 -2.03
N LYS A 35 5.07 -12.41 -1.16
CA LYS A 35 5.99 -13.47 -0.73
C LYS A 35 6.40 -14.42 -1.84
N ASN A 36 5.47 -14.75 -2.72
CA ASN A 36 5.70 -15.78 -3.74
C ASN A 36 6.48 -15.26 -4.92
N THR A 37 6.19 -14.05 -5.37
CA THR A 37 6.83 -13.44 -6.53
C THR A 37 7.98 -12.52 -6.18
N GLY A 38 8.01 -12.01 -4.95
CA GLY A 38 8.99 -11.03 -4.52
C GLY A 38 8.77 -9.64 -5.08
N PHE A 39 7.64 -9.39 -5.73
CA PHE A 39 7.34 -8.07 -6.26
C PHE A 39 6.99 -7.09 -5.16
N ASP A 40 7.53 -5.90 -5.26
CA ASP A 40 7.19 -4.81 -4.37
C ASP A 40 5.94 -4.11 -4.85
N ARG A 41 5.12 -3.70 -3.89
CA ARG A 41 3.91 -2.95 -4.13
C ARG A 41 3.86 -1.83 -3.11
N ARG A 42 3.25 -0.71 -3.49
CA ARG A 42 3.01 0.35 -2.52
C ARG A 42 1.56 0.83 -2.65
N PHE A 43 1.02 1.20 -1.52
CA PHE A 43 -0.33 1.73 -1.42
C PHE A 43 -0.22 3.20 -1.06
N LEU A 44 -0.77 4.06 -1.90
CA LEU A 44 -0.91 5.47 -1.54
C LEU A 44 -2.13 5.60 -0.66
N MET A 45 -1.90 5.93 0.60
CA MET A 45 -2.96 6.10 1.59
C MET A 45 -3.25 7.58 1.73
N LYS A 46 -4.52 7.91 1.76
CA LYS A 46 -4.99 9.27 1.92
C LYS A 46 -5.92 9.33 3.11
N ARG A 47 -5.71 10.31 3.98
CA ARG A 47 -6.59 10.52 5.12
C ARG A 47 -7.65 11.55 4.78
N VAL A 48 -8.92 11.19 5.00
CA VAL A 48 -10.06 12.09 4.87
C VAL A 48 -10.75 12.12 6.23
N GLY A 49 -10.66 13.24 6.92
CA GLY A 49 -11.09 13.33 8.30
C GLY A 49 -10.22 12.44 9.18
N GLU A 50 -10.79 11.43 9.80
CA GLU A 50 -10.06 10.46 10.64
C GLU A 50 -9.93 9.09 9.99
N VAL A 51 -10.28 8.98 8.71
CA VAL A 51 -10.31 7.70 8.01
C VAL A 51 -9.19 7.67 6.98
N TRP A 52 -8.36 6.62 7.02
CA TRP A 52 -7.36 6.36 6.00
C TRP A 52 -7.95 5.45 4.93
N MET A 53 -7.74 5.83 3.68
CA MET A 53 -8.28 5.11 2.52
C MET A 53 -7.16 4.84 1.54
N ILE A 54 -7.27 3.74 0.80
CA ILE A 54 -6.36 3.45 -0.30
C ILE A 54 -6.77 4.33 -1.47
N ASP A 55 -5.88 5.23 -1.89
CA ASP A 55 -6.12 6.14 -3.00
C ASP A 55 -5.55 5.60 -4.31
N ALA A 56 -4.44 4.88 -4.24
CA ALA A 56 -3.83 4.28 -5.42
C ALA A 56 -2.95 3.11 -5.01
N VAL A 57 -2.74 2.19 -5.95
CA VAL A 57 -1.83 1.06 -5.77
C VAL A 57 -0.83 1.11 -6.90
N HIS A 58 0.45 0.95 -6.57
CA HIS A 58 1.52 0.88 -7.56
C HIS A 58 2.27 -0.44 -7.41
N GLU A 59 2.65 -1.02 -8.52
CA GLU A 59 3.54 -2.17 -8.55
C GLU A 59 4.89 -1.76 -9.13
N ARG A 60 5.95 -2.34 -8.60
CA ARG A 60 7.30 -2.05 -9.08
C ARG A 60 7.70 -3.13 -10.08
N LEU A 61 7.63 -2.78 -11.36
CA LEU A 61 8.06 -3.64 -12.46
C LEU A 61 9.34 -3.09 -13.04
N ASP A 62 9.24 -1.94 -13.71
CA ASP A 62 10.38 -1.21 -14.26
C ASP A 62 10.15 0.24 -13.85
N GLY A 63 10.29 0.48 -12.54
CA GLY A 63 9.81 1.68 -11.90
C GLY A 63 8.40 1.44 -11.35
N TRP A 64 7.88 2.43 -10.64
CA TRP A 64 6.55 2.31 -10.04
C TRP A 64 5.48 2.58 -11.09
N GLN A 65 4.55 1.65 -11.22
CA GLN A 65 3.44 1.76 -12.18
C GLN A 65 2.12 1.61 -11.45
N ARG A 66 1.18 2.48 -11.79
CA ARG A 66 -0.16 2.43 -11.19
C ARG A 66 -0.91 1.20 -11.73
N VAL A 67 -1.58 0.51 -10.82
CA VAL A 67 -2.43 -0.63 -11.17
C VAL A 67 -3.85 -0.38 -10.67
N GLY A 68 -4.80 -1.14 -11.17
CA GLY A 68 -6.18 -1.02 -10.75
C GLY A 68 -6.37 -1.42 -9.29
N LEU A 69 -7.36 -0.82 -8.68
CA LEU A 69 -7.75 -1.16 -7.31
C LEU A 69 -8.72 -2.33 -7.29
#